data_261f6c557a06e4c2326baec2fc64eb0a
#
_entry.id   261f6c557a06e4c2326baec2fc64eb0a
#
_cell.length_a   1.000
_cell.length_b   1.000
_cell.length_c   1.000
_cell.angle_alpha   90.00
_cell.angle_beta   90.00
_cell.angle_gamma   90.00
#
_symmetry.space_group_name_H-M   'P 1'
#
loop_
_entity.id
_entity.type
_entity.pdbx_description
1 polymer ?
#
loop_
_entity_poly.entity_id
_entity_poly.type
_entity_poly.pdbx_seq_one_letter_code
_entity_poly.pdbx_strand_id
1 'polypeptide(L)'
;MSSIIVIGGGAVGLSVAYHLGKRCARDVVLLERHQLTSGTSWHAAGIVGPLRATPNMTQLAMYASDCFKTLETETGLSTGYKRTGGYWLARKADRMDELQRIV
;
A
#
# COMPACT_ATOMS: atom_id res chain seq x y z
N MET A 1 -5.06 30.34 -6.09
CA MET A 1 -4.66 28.94 -6.41
C MET A 1 -5.49 28.01 -5.54
N SER A 2 -5.95 26.89 -6.07
CA SER A 2 -6.78 25.97 -5.28
C SER A 2 -5.88 25.01 -4.53
N SER A 3 -5.99 24.98 -3.20
CA SER A 3 -5.34 24.00 -2.33
C SER A 3 -6.12 22.68 -2.33
N ILE A 4 -5.43 21.57 -2.19
CA ILE A 4 -6.03 20.24 -2.06
C ILE A 4 -6.00 19.86 -0.59
N ILE A 5 -7.17 19.50 -0.04
CA ILE A 5 -7.26 19.05 1.34
C ILE A 5 -7.52 17.54 1.36
N VAL A 6 -6.67 16.80 2.07
CA VAL A 6 -6.82 15.36 2.34
C VAL A 6 -7.25 15.20 3.79
N ILE A 7 -8.37 14.56 4.03
CA ILE A 7 -8.89 14.34 5.37
C ILE A 7 -8.63 12.88 5.78
N GLY A 8 -7.88 12.70 6.85
CA GLY A 8 -7.50 11.42 7.43
C GLY A 8 -6.03 11.08 7.20
N GLY A 9 -5.29 10.89 8.28
CA GLY A 9 -3.85 10.58 8.32
C GLY A 9 -3.54 9.09 8.46
N GLY A 10 -4.39 8.21 7.93
CA GLY A 10 -4.11 6.78 7.81
C GLY A 10 -3.30 6.46 6.54
N ALA A 11 -3.03 5.17 6.30
CA ALA A 11 -2.22 4.71 5.15
C ALA A 11 -2.76 5.25 3.81
N VAL A 12 -4.07 5.27 3.62
CA VAL A 12 -4.69 5.76 2.38
C VAL A 12 -4.50 7.28 2.22
N GLY A 13 -4.83 8.07 3.25
CA GLY A 13 -4.71 9.53 3.17
C GLY A 13 -3.26 9.99 3.01
N LEU A 14 -2.33 9.36 3.73
CA LEU A 14 -0.89 9.63 3.58
C LEU A 14 -0.40 9.28 2.18
N SER A 15 -0.83 8.14 1.61
CA SER A 15 -0.49 7.74 0.24
C SER A 15 -1.03 8.75 -0.78
N VAL A 16 -2.28 9.19 -0.63
CA VAL A 16 -2.89 10.20 -1.50
C VAL A 16 -2.11 11.52 -1.42
N ALA A 17 -1.83 12.01 -0.21
CA ALA A 17 -1.08 13.25 -0.01
C ALA A 17 0.33 13.17 -0.64
N TYR A 18 1.04 12.06 -0.43
CA TYR A 18 2.35 11.81 -1.02
C TYR A 18 2.31 11.86 -2.56
N HIS A 19 1.39 11.14 -3.18
CA HIS A 19 1.30 11.10 -4.64
C HIS A 19 0.84 12.44 -5.24
N LEU A 20 -0.05 13.15 -4.56
CA LEU A 20 -0.45 14.49 -4.97
C LEU A 20 0.73 15.46 -4.89
N GLY A 21 1.49 15.43 -3.80
CA GLY A 21 2.69 16.24 -3.65
C GLY A 21 3.74 15.98 -4.74
N LYS A 22 3.89 14.72 -5.17
CA LYS A 22 4.81 14.37 -6.28
C LYS A 22 4.30 14.79 -7.65
N ARG A 23 3.00 14.82 -7.88
CA ARG A 23 2.41 15.03 -9.21
C ARG A 23 1.86 16.42 -9.44
N CYS A 24 1.49 17.11 -8.39
CA CYS A 24 0.83 18.41 -8.47
C CYS A 24 1.74 19.46 -7.84
N ALA A 25 2.07 20.50 -8.60
CA ALA A 25 2.73 21.71 -8.07
C ALA A 25 1.75 22.59 -7.25
N ARG A 26 0.86 21.98 -6.47
CA ARG A 26 -0.17 22.66 -5.67
C ARG A 26 0.03 22.36 -4.19
N ASP A 27 -0.44 23.26 -3.35
CA ASP A 27 -0.44 23.07 -1.91
C ASP A 27 -1.37 21.90 -1.54
N VAL A 28 -0.81 20.89 -0.89
CA VAL A 28 -1.55 19.76 -0.35
C VAL A 28 -1.53 19.85 1.16
N VAL A 29 -2.72 19.91 1.77
CA VAL A 29 -2.90 19.96 3.22
C VAL A 29 -3.55 18.67 3.69
N LEU A 30 -2.89 17.96 4.61
CA LEU A 30 -3.46 16.77 5.24
C LEU A 30 -3.97 17.14 6.63
N LEU A 31 -5.23 16.81 6.89
CA LEU A 31 -5.88 17.01 8.18
C LEU A 31 -6.10 15.67 8.88
N GLU A 32 -5.59 15.53 10.09
CA GLU A 32 -5.82 14.39 10.97
C GLU A 32 -6.28 14.91 12.34
N ARG A 33 -7.34 14.31 12.89
CA ARG A 33 -7.90 14.74 14.18
C ARG A 33 -7.13 14.22 15.39
N HIS A 34 -6.33 13.17 15.21
CA HIS A 34 -5.52 12.53 16.24
C HIS A 34 -4.06 12.45 15.79
N GLN A 35 -3.39 11.35 16.11
CA GLN A 35 -2.04 11.07 15.61
C GLN A 35 -2.10 10.37 14.26
N LEU A 36 -1.11 10.61 13.41
CA LEU A 36 -0.97 9.91 12.14
C LEU A 36 -0.95 8.39 12.38
N THR A 37 -1.66 7.65 11.55
CA THR A 37 -1.76 6.18 11.57
C THR A 37 -2.41 5.56 12.82
N SER A 38 -2.90 6.36 13.78
CA SER A 38 -3.47 5.86 15.04
C SER A 38 -4.81 5.12 14.91
N GLY A 39 -5.45 5.17 13.75
CA GLY A 39 -6.69 4.45 13.46
C GLY A 39 -6.46 3.02 12.98
N THR A 40 -7.18 2.60 11.94
CA THR A 40 -7.12 1.24 11.37
C THR A 40 -5.71 0.85 10.91
N SER A 41 -4.89 1.80 10.47
CA SER A 41 -3.52 1.54 10.00
C SER A 41 -2.63 0.94 11.08
N TRP A 42 -2.79 1.35 12.33
CA TRP A 42 -2.06 0.79 13.47
C TRP A 42 -2.38 -0.71 13.71
N HIS A 43 -3.58 -1.14 13.37
CA HIS A 43 -4.04 -2.52 13.59
C HIS A 43 -3.72 -3.46 12.42
N ALA A 44 -3.06 -2.97 11.38
CA ALA A 44 -2.73 -3.77 10.20
C ALA A 44 -1.67 -4.84 10.54
N ALA A 45 -1.87 -6.05 10.02
CA ALA A 45 -0.94 -7.18 10.24
C ALA A 45 0.42 -7.01 9.55
N GLY A 46 0.59 -5.99 8.69
CA GLY A 46 1.83 -5.74 7.97
C GLY A 46 2.14 -6.74 6.86
N ILE A 47 1.17 -7.54 6.45
CA ILE A 47 1.33 -8.48 5.34
C ILE A 47 1.10 -7.75 4.02
N VAL A 48 2.15 -7.61 3.22
CA VAL A 48 2.12 -6.95 1.92
C VAL A 48 2.34 -7.99 0.83
N GLY A 49 1.24 -8.45 0.24
CA GLY A 49 1.29 -9.38 -0.90
C GLY A 49 0.68 -8.73 -2.15
N PRO A 50 1.28 -8.89 -3.33
CA PRO A 50 0.78 -8.26 -4.55
C PRO A 50 -0.48 -8.93 -5.11
N LEU A 51 -0.65 -10.22 -4.88
CA LEU A 51 -1.75 -10.96 -5.49
C LEU A 51 -3.10 -10.60 -4.87
N ARG A 52 -4.06 -10.26 -5.72
CA ARG A 52 -5.44 -9.89 -5.37
C ARG A 52 -6.44 -10.63 -6.25
N ALA A 53 -7.73 -10.57 -5.89
CA ALA A 53 -8.80 -11.25 -6.59
C ALA A 53 -9.02 -10.78 -8.05
N THR A 54 -8.58 -9.59 -8.39
CA THR A 54 -8.73 -9.05 -9.76
C THR A 54 -7.40 -8.52 -10.31
N PRO A 55 -7.20 -8.52 -11.64
CA PRO A 55 -6.00 -7.99 -12.27
C PRO A 55 -5.69 -6.54 -11.88
N ASN A 56 -6.70 -5.67 -11.87
CA ASN A 56 -6.51 -4.25 -11.54
C ASN A 56 -6.03 -4.06 -10.10
N MET A 57 -6.61 -4.82 -9.16
CA MET A 57 -6.17 -4.77 -7.76
C MET A 57 -4.78 -5.38 -7.58
N THR A 58 -4.42 -6.38 -8.36
CA THR A 58 -3.07 -6.95 -8.37
C THR A 58 -2.06 -5.92 -8.89
N GLN A 59 -2.35 -5.23 -9.99
CA GLN A 59 -1.49 -4.16 -10.51
C GLN A 59 -1.29 -3.04 -9.49
N LEU A 60 -2.36 -2.60 -8.81
CA LEU A 60 -2.26 -1.59 -7.76
C LEU A 60 -1.39 -2.08 -6.58
N ALA A 61 -1.55 -3.33 -6.17
CA ALA A 61 -0.76 -3.90 -5.09
C ALA A 61 0.73 -4.10 -5.47
N MET A 62 1.02 -4.43 -6.74
CA MET A 62 2.39 -4.48 -7.26
C MET A 62 3.03 -3.10 -7.22
N TYR A 63 2.33 -2.08 -7.72
CA TYR A 63 2.78 -0.70 -7.65
C TYR A 63 3.07 -0.28 -6.20
N ALA A 64 2.19 -0.59 -5.26
CA ALA A 64 2.40 -0.31 -3.84
C ALA A 64 3.65 -1.00 -3.29
N SER A 65 3.90 -2.26 -3.68
CA SER A 65 5.10 -3.00 -3.27
C SER A 65 6.40 -2.35 -3.78
N ASP A 66 6.38 -1.83 -4.99
CA ASP A 66 7.54 -1.11 -5.55
C ASP A 66 7.71 0.28 -4.89
N CYS A 67 6.61 0.94 -4.52
CA CYS A 67 6.68 2.20 -3.76
C CYS A 67 7.42 2.05 -2.43
N PHE A 68 7.29 0.93 -1.72
CA PHE A 68 8.02 0.74 -0.46
C PHE A 68 9.53 0.82 -0.62
N LYS A 69 10.08 0.32 -1.73
CA LYS A 69 11.52 0.44 -2.04
C LYS A 69 11.90 1.89 -2.34
N THR A 70 11.07 2.57 -3.12
CA THR A 70 11.30 3.97 -3.49
C THR A 70 11.26 4.87 -2.26
N LEU A 71 10.31 4.66 -1.35
CA LEU A 71 10.18 5.43 -0.12
C LEU A 71 11.43 5.36 0.76
N GLU A 72 12.04 4.19 0.91
CA GLU A 72 13.30 4.07 1.68
C GLU A 72 14.42 4.91 1.08
N THR A 73 14.55 4.90 -0.24
CA THR A 73 15.56 5.70 -0.94
C THR A 73 15.28 7.20 -0.84
N GLU A 74 14.03 7.60 -0.95
CA GLU A 74 13.64 9.02 -0.94
C GLU A 74 13.68 9.65 0.45
N THR A 75 13.31 8.88 1.48
CA THR A 75 13.17 9.41 2.84
C THR A 75 14.36 9.13 3.75
N GLY A 76 15.20 8.15 3.40
CA GLY A 76 16.25 7.64 4.28
C GLY A 76 15.73 6.86 5.49
N LEU A 77 14.42 6.58 5.54
CA LEU A 77 13.77 5.85 6.63
C LEU A 77 13.40 4.45 6.16
N SER A 78 13.67 3.42 6.98
CA SER A 78 13.26 2.07 6.66
C SER A 78 11.74 1.90 6.78
N THR A 79 11.13 1.34 5.75
CA THR A 79 9.72 0.92 5.79
C THR A 79 9.54 -0.42 6.51
N GLY A 80 10.63 -1.13 6.77
CA GLY A 80 10.61 -2.50 7.27
C GLY A 80 10.12 -3.53 6.24
N TYR A 81 9.85 -3.11 5.00
CA TYR A 81 9.39 -4.00 3.94
C TYR A 81 10.48 -4.99 3.52
N LYS A 82 10.18 -6.28 3.60
CA LYS A 82 11.07 -7.36 3.15
C LYS A 82 10.33 -8.24 2.15
N ARG A 83 10.88 -8.40 0.96
CA ARG A 83 10.32 -9.29 -0.05
C ARG A 83 10.79 -10.72 0.19
N THR A 84 10.10 -11.43 1.08
CA THR A 84 10.42 -12.80 1.48
C THR A 84 9.73 -13.87 0.63
N GLY A 85 8.80 -13.47 -0.23
CA GLY A 85 7.89 -14.40 -0.89
C GLY A 85 6.79 -14.92 0.05
N GLY A 86 6.03 -15.90 -0.41
CA GLY A 86 4.96 -16.52 0.38
C GLY A 86 4.67 -17.92 -0.11
N TYR A 87 4.05 -18.72 0.74
CA TYR A 87 3.62 -20.07 0.43
C TYR A 87 2.09 -20.15 0.49
N TRP A 88 1.51 -20.78 -0.49
CA TRP A 88 0.09 -21.08 -0.55
C TRP A 88 -0.10 -22.58 -0.40
N LEU A 89 -0.86 -23.01 0.60
CA LEU A 89 -1.08 -24.41 0.88
C LEU A 89 -2.44 -24.86 0.36
N ALA A 90 -2.45 -25.89 -0.46
CA ALA A 90 -3.65 -26.57 -0.91
C ALA A 90 -3.80 -27.92 -0.20
N ARG A 91 -4.95 -28.13 0.46
CA ARG A 91 -5.29 -29.41 1.11
C ARG A 91 -6.23 -30.28 0.25
N LYS A 92 -6.74 -29.73 -0.84
CA LYS A 92 -7.66 -30.42 -1.77
C LYS A 92 -7.17 -30.19 -3.21
N ALA A 93 -7.46 -31.14 -4.09
CA ALA A 93 -7.07 -31.08 -5.50
C ALA A 93 -7.61 -29.81 -6.18
N ASP A 94 -8.91 -29.52 -6.02
CA ASP A 94 -9.54 -28.33 -6.61
C ASP A 94 -8.83 -27.02 -6.23
N ARG A 95 -8.34 -26.95 -4.97
CA ARG A 95 -7.58 -25.80 -4.51
C ARG A 95 -6.18 -25.75 -5.14
N MET A 96 -5.56 -26.88 -5.39
CA MET A 96 -4.29 -26.95 -6.10
C MET A 96 -4.46 -26.47 -7.55
N ASP A 97 -5.51 -26.92 -8.24
CA ASP A 97 -5.83 -26.51 -9.61
C ASP A 97 -6.10 -24.99 -9.69
N GLU A 98 -6.75 -24.43 -8.68
CA GLU A 98 -6.95 -22.99 -8.58
C GLU A 98 -5.61 -22.24 -8.42
N LEU A 99 -4.75 -22.70 -7.52
CA LEU A 99 -3.45 -22.10 -7.29
C LEU A 99 -2.56 -22.14 -8.53
N GLN A 100 -2.59 -23.24 -9.30
CA GLN A 100 -1.84 -23.37 -10.56
C GLN A 100 -2.32 -22.39 -11.64
N ARG A 101 -3.59 -21.99 -11.62
CA ARG A 101 -4.13 -20.97 -12.52
C ARG A 101 -3.79 -19.54 -12.13
N ILE A 102 -3.42 -19.33 -10.88
CA ILE A 102 -3.11 -18.02 -10.33
C ILE A 102 -1.63 -17.67 -10.51
N VAL A 103 -0.75 -18.65 -10.56
CA VAL A 103 0.70 -18.50 -10.74
C VAL A 103 1.06 -18.41 -12.21
#